data_c056f5eda101816afd2f5d0c6f3e684c
#
_entry.id   c056f5eda101816afd2f5d0c6f3e684c
#
_cell.length_a   1.000
_cell.length_b   1.000
_cell.length_c   1.000
_cell.angle_alpha   90.00
_cell.angle_beta   90.00
_cell.angle_gamma   90.00
#
_symmetry.space_group_name_H-M   'P 1'
#
loop_
_entity.id
_entity.type
_entity.pdbx_description
1 polymer ?
#
loop_
_entity_poly.entity_id
_entity_poly.type
_entity_poly.pdbx_seq_one_letter_code
_entity_poly.pdbx_strand_id
1 'polypeptide(L)'
;MESGQLFNLTTIAYFAAMVLFFAYIATKNKTVALIATLASLAGFLIQTAALGLRWYESYQILGVDGRAPLTNLYESVVFFAWSILLIYLLMDWKYKQRTIGAFVLPIALFSMLWAHMSLHSAIDPLVPALQSNWLTYHVITCFLGYAGFAVAFGVSVMYLLKIGKEEKHQGDGPMG
;
A
#
# COMPACT_ATOMS: atom_id res chain seq x y z
N MET A 1 -22.96 1.92 -3.27
CA MET A 1 -21.72 2.18 -2.50
C MET A 1 -20.81 2.99 -3.40
N GLU A 2 -20.33 4.12 -2.96
CA GLU A 2 -19.38 4.93 -3.74
C GLU A 2 -17.94 4.43 -3.52
N SER A 3 -17.08 4.60 -4.50
CA SER A 3 -15.67 4.18 -4.40
C SER A 3 -14.96 4.77 -3.17
N GLY A 4 -15.31 6.01 -2.78
CA GLY A 4 -14.78 6.66 -1.58
C GLY A 4 -15.06 5.91 -0.28
N GLN A 5 -16.25 5.29 -0.14
CA GLN A 5 -16.56 4.47 1.03
C GLN A 5 -15.69 3.21 1.12
N LEU A 6 -15.42 2.58 -0.03
CA LEU A 6 -14.53 1.42 -0.08
C LEU A 6 -13.08 1.80 0.22
N PHE A 7 -12.61 2.98 -0.22
CA PHE A 7 -11.27 3.46 0.15
C PHE A 7 -11.15 3.75 1.65
N ASN A 8 -12.19 4.28 2.29
CA ASN A 8 -12.22 4.44 3.74
C ASN A 8 -12.14 3.09 4.46
N LEU A 9 -12.90 2.10 3.99
CA LEU A 9 -12.84 0.74 4.54
C LEU A 9 -11.45 0.10 4.35
N THR A 10 -10.81 0.32 3.20
CA THR A 10 -9.44 -0.10 2.93
C THR A 10 -8.47 0.51 3.96
N THR A 11 -8.59 1.81 4.23
CA THR A 11 -7.74 2.51 5.20
C THR A 11 -7.87 1.90 6.59
N ILE A 12 -9.09 1.58 7.02
CA ILE A 12 -9.35 0.90 8.31
C ILE A 12 -8.73 -0.50 8.31
N ALA A 13 -8.87 -1.26 7.23
CA ALA A 13 -8.28 -2.60 7.11
C ALA A 13 -6.74 -2.57 7.17
N TYR A 14 -6.10 -1.60 6.51
CA TYR A 14 -4.64 -1.42 6.57
C TYR A 14 -4.16 -0.97 7.96
N PHE A 15 -4.93 -0.11 8.64
CA PHE A 15 -4.62 0.26 10.01
C PHE A 15 -4.70 -0.96 10.94
N ALA A 16 -5.76 -1.76 10.85
CA ALA A 16 -5.90 -2.97 11.63
C ALA A 16 -4.78 -3.97 11.36
N ALA A 17 -4.43 -4.18 10.09
CA ALA A 17 -3.32 -5.04 9.69
C ALA A 17 -1.98 -4.54 10.24
N MET A 18 -1.72 -3.24 10.20
CA MET A 18 -0.50 -2.64 10.76
C MET A 18 -0.39 -2.90 12.26
N VAL A 19 -1.47 -2.66 13.03
CA VAL A 19 -1.50 -2.93 14.47
C VAL A 19 -1.23 -4.41 14.76
N LEU A 20 -1.81 -5.32 13.99
CA LEU A 20 -1.59 -6.75 14.12
C LEU A 20 -0.14 -7.15 13.79
N PHE A 21 0.52 -6.51 12.82
CA PHE A 21 1.94 -6.76 12.55
C PHE A 21 2.84 -6.27 13.68
N PHE A 22 2.56 -5.12 14.28
CA PHE A 22 3.28 -4.67 15.47
C PHE A 22 3.07 -5.60 16.66
N ALA A 23 1.83 -6.08 16.88
CA ALA A 23 1.54 -7.10 17.88
C ALA A 23 2.29 -8.40 17.59
N TYR A 24 2.42 -8.81 16.33
CA TYR A 24 3.25 -9.95 15.93
C TYR A 24 4.73 -9.77 16.29
N ILE A 25 5.30 -8.59 16.05
CA ILE A 25 6.70 -8.31 16.42
C ILE A 25 6.90 -8.46 17.93
N ALA A 26 5.94 -8.00 18.74
CA ALA A 26 6.01 -8.07 20.20
C ALA A 26 5.81 -9.50 20.73
N THR A 27 4.82 -10.24 20.20
CA THR A 27 4.39 -11.53 20.74
C THR A 27 5.07 -12.73 20.08
N LYS A 28 5.64 -12.57 18.88
CA LYS A 28 6.17 -13.64 18.02
C LYS A 28 5.16 -14.76 17.70
N ASN A 29 3.87 -14.49 17.87
CA ASN A 29 2.80 -15.46 17.66
C ASN A 29 2.48 -15.59 16.16
N LYS A 30 2.70 -16.78 15.60
CA LYS A 30 2.47 -17.07 14.17
C LYS A 30 1.00 -16.90 13.75
N THR A 31 0.04 -17.11 14.66
CA THR A 31 -1.39 -16.91 14.39
C THR A 31 -1.70 -15.43 14.20
N VAL A 32 -1.13 -14.56 15.02
CA VAL A 32 -1.26 -13.10 14.88
C VAL A 32 -0.72 -12.64 13.52
N ALA A 33 0.46 -13.16 13.13
CA ALA A 33 1.04 -12.86 11.81
C ALA A 33 0.14 -13.32 10.65
N LEU A 34 -0.49 -14.50 10.77
CA LEU A 34 -1.43 -14.98 9.75
C LEU A 34 -2.65 -14.06 9.65
N ILE A 35 -3.24 -13.69 10.78
CA ILE A 35 -4.41 -12.78 10.80
C ILE A 35 -4.03 -11.41 10.20
N ALA A 36 -2.83 -10.89 10.50
CA ALA A 36 -2.32 -9.65 9.93
C ALA A 36 -2.19 -9.74 8.40
N THR A 37 -1.63 -10.84 7.88
CA THR A 37 -1.54 -11.06 6.43
C THR A 37 -2.93 -11.17 5.78
N LEU A 38 -3.87 -11.88 6.43
CA LEU A 38 -5.24 -12.00 5.92
C LEU A 38 -5.99 -10.66 5.94
N ALA A 39 -5.80 -9.84 6.97
CA ALA A 39 -6.33 -8.48 7.02
C ALA A 39 -5.75 -7.59 5.91
N SER A 40 -4.44 -7.70 5.64
CA SER A 40 -3.79 -7.01 4.53
C SER A 40 -4.35 -7.44 3.17
N LEU A 41 -4.55 -8.74 2.97
CA LEU A 41 -5.15 -9.30 1.75
C LEU A 41 -6.59 -8.82 1.58
N ALA A 42 -7.39 -8.84 2.65
CA ALA A 42 -8.76 -8.32 2.61
C ALA A 42 -8.80 -6.84 2.22
N GLY A 43 -7.96 -6.01 2.85
CA GLY A 43 -7.81 -4.59 2.49
C GLY A 43 -7.37 -4.40 1.03
N PHE A 44 -6.44 -5.18 0.54
CA PHE A 44 -5.99 -5.16 -0.86
C PHE A 44 -7.13 -5.52 -1.84
N LEU A 45 -7.94 -6.53 -1.53
CA LEU A 45 -9.09 -6.91 -2.36
C LEU A 45 -10.18 -5.83 -2.35
N ILE A 46 -10.47 -5.23 -1.19
CA ILE A 46 -11.40 -4.10 -1.07
C ILE A 46 -10.90 -2.92 -1.89
N GLN A 47 -9.60 -2.60 -1.83
CA GLN A 47 -9.01 -1.51 -2.61
C GLN A 47 -9.05 -1.80 -4.11
N THR A 48 -8.82 -3.04 -4.53
CA THR A 48 -8.95 -3.45 -5.93
C THR A 48 -10.38 -3.25 -6.43
N ALA A 49 -11.37 -3.64 -5.63
CA ALA A 49 -12.78 -3.39 -5.95
C ALA A 49 -13.10 -1.88 -6.00
N ALA A 50 -12.54 -1.10 -5.07
CA ALA A 50 -12.71 0.36 -5.04
C ALA A 50 -12.12 1.05 -6.29
N LEU A 51 -10.95 0.62 -6.75
CA LEU A 51 -10.33 1.11 -7.99
C LEU A 51 -11.19 0.75 -9.21
N GLY A 52 -11.69 -0.47 -9.27
CA GLY A 52 -12.61 -0.90 -10.34
C GLY A 52 -13.92 -0.12 -10.35
N LEU A 53 -14.51 0.11 -9.16
CA LEU A 53 -15.72 0.91 -9.03
C LEU A 53 -15.48 2.38 -9.43
N ARG A 54 -14.36 2.96 -9.03
CA ARG A 54 -13.99 4.33 -9.41
C ARG A 54 -13.77 4.45 -10.92
N TRP A 55 -13.22 3.42 -11.55
CA TRP A 55 -13.12 3.37 -13.01
C TRP A 55 -14.51 3.40 -13.66
N TYR A 56 -15.44 2.60 -13.14
CA TYR A 56 -16.84 2.62 -13.60
C TYR A 56 -17.50 3.97 -13.35
N GLU A 57 -17.33 4.58 -12.17
CA GLU A 57 -17.85 5.91 -11.83
C GLU A 57 -17.34 6.98 -12.81
N SER A 58 -16.09 6.88 -13.29
CA SER A 58 -15.55 7.83 -14.25
C SER A 58 -16.32 7.82 -15.58
N TYR A 59 -16.77 6.65 -16.04
CA TYR A 59 -17.64 6.55 -17.22
C TYR A 59 -19.05 7.08 -16.97
N GLN A 60 -19.56 6.94 -15.75
CA GLN A 60 -20.88 7.51 -15.41
C GLN A 60 -20.85 9.03 -15.35
N ILE A 61 -19.75 9.63 -14.91
CA ILE A 61 -19.60 11.08 -14.74
C ILE A 61 -19.15 11.74 -16.06
N LEU A 62 -18.18 11.17 -16.75
CA LEU A 62 -17.52 11.77 -17.93
C LEU A 62 -18.03 11.20 -19.26
N GLY A 63 -18.87 10.15 -19.24
CA GLY A 63 -19.37 9.51 -20.46
C GLY A 63 -18.24 8.88 -21.27
N VAL A 64 -18.12 9.26 -22.53
CA VAL A 64 -17.10 8.74 -23.48
C VAL A 64 -15.65 9.04 -23.06
N ASP A 65 -15.45 10.07 -22.22
CA ASP A 65 -14.13 10.47 -21.69
C ASP A 65 -13.76 9.74 -20.39
N GLY A 66 -14.57 8.75 -19.98
CA GLY A 66 -14.29 7.89 -18.84
C GLY A 66 -12.96 7.16 -18.99
N ARG A 67 -12.21 7.01 -17.88
CA ARG A 67 -10.83 6.53 -17.90
C ARG A 67 -10.43 5.82 -16.63
N ALA A 68 -9.29 5.11 -16.70
CA ALA A 68 -8.69 4.47 -15.53
C ALA A 68 -8.37 5.50 -14.41
N PRO A 69 -8.57 5.16 -13.13
CA PRO A 69 -8.38 6.06 -12.00
C PRO A 69 -6.89 6.26 -11.67
N LEU A 70 -6.17 6.91 -12.57
CA LEU A 70 -4.70 7.12 -12.51
C LEU A 70 -4.31 8.53 -13.00
N THR A 71 -5.27 9.45 -13.04
CA THR A 71 -5.11 10.72 -13.78
C THR A 71 -4.99 11.95 -12.90
N ASN A 72 -5.37 11.87 -11.64
CA ASN A 72 -5.16 12.93 -10.66
C ASN A 72 -4.26 12.44 -9.51
N LEU A 73 -3.79 13.37 -8.69
CA LEU A 73 -2.86 13.04 -7.61
C LEU A 73 -3.49 12.11 -6.55
N TYR A 74 -4.77 12.30 -6.25
CA TYR A 74 -5.50 11.41 -5.32
C TYR A 74 -5.49 9.96 -5.81
N GLU A 75 -5.89 9.75 -7.06
CA GLU A 75 -5.93 8.42 -7.69
C GLU A 75 -4.54 7.79 -7.77
N SER A 76 -3.54 8.60 -8.09
CA SER A 76 -2.13 8.17 -8.16
C SER A 76 -1.59 7.71 -6.81
N VAL A 77 -1.88 8.44 -5.73
CA VAL A 77 -1.44 8.07 -4.37
C VAL A 77 -2.17 6.84 -3.86
N VAL A 78 -3.48 6.72 -4.16
CA VAL A 78 -4.25 5.52 -3.84
C VAL A 78 -3.72 4.30 -4.60
N PHE A 79 -3.41 4.46 -5.89
CA PHE A 79 -2.82 3.38 -6.69
C PHE A 79 -1.39 3.02 -6.22
N PHE A 80 -0.62 3.99 -5.73
CA PHE A 80 0.68 3.75 -5.11
C PHE A 80 0.56 2.85 -3.87
N ALA A 81 -0.38 3.16 -2.96
CA ALA A 81 -0.65 2.32 -1.80
C ALA A 81 -1.04 0.88 -2.21
N TRP A 82 -1.89 0.74 -3.23
CA TRP A 82 -2.26 -0.56 -3.80
C TRP A 82 -1.04 -1.33 -4.34
N SER A 83 -0.17 -0.64 -5.06
CA SER A 83 1.06 -1.22 -5.63
C SER A 83 2.04 -1.70 -4.55
N ILE A 84 2.16 -0.96 -3.44
CA ILE A 84 2.96 -1.35 -2.28
C ILE A 84 2.43 -2.66 -1.71
N LEU A 85 1.11 -2.76 -1.48
CA LEU A 85 0.49 -3.98 -0.94
C LEU A 85 0.62 -5.16 -1.90
N LEU A 86 0.49 -4.94 -3.21
CA LEU A 86 0.70 -5.97 -4.22
C LEU A 86 2.09 -6.58 -4.09
N ILE A 87 3.14 -5.74 -4.09
CA ILE A 87 4.53 -6.22 -4.00
C ILE A 87 4.77 -6.91 -2.66
N TYR A 88 4.28 -6.33 -1.54
CA TYR A 88 4.41 -6.94 -0.23
C TYR A 88 3.76 -8.33 -0.17
N LEU A 89 2.52 -8.48 -0.64
CA LEU A 89 1.80 -9.76 -0.63
C LEU A 89 2.48 -10.81 -1.51
N LEU A 90 3.03 -10.42 -2.67
CA LEU A 90 3.82 -11.31 -3.51
C LEU A 90 5.11 -11.77 -2.81
N MET A 91 5.79 -10.86 -2.09
CA MET A 91 6.98 -11.20 -1.31
C MET A 91 6.63 -12.13 -0.13
N ASP A 92 5.55 -11.83 0.60
CA ASP A 92 5.10 -12.69 1.72
C ASP A 92 4.72 -14.08 1.23
N TRP A 93 4.02 -14.18 0.10
CA TRP A 93 3.67 -15.46 -0.52
C TRP A 93 4.90 -16.29 -0.90
N LYS A 94 5.91 -15.63 -1.49
CA LYS A 94 7.14 -16.30 -1.98
C LYS A 94 8.12 -16.62 -0.85
N TYR A 95 8.38 -15.66 0.03
CA TYR A 95 9.47 -15.75 1.02
C TYR A 95 8.98 -16.06 2.44
N LYS A 96 7.66 -16.02 2.69
CA LYS A 96 7.06 -16.26 4.03
C LYS A 96 7.59 -15.33 5.14
N GLN A 97 8.03 -14.11 4.75
CA GLN A 97 8.66 -13.14 5.65
C GLN A 97 7.66 -12.09 6.15
N ARG A 98 6.73 -12.51 7.01
CA ARG A 98 5.63 -11.68 7.51
C ARG A 98 6.07 -10.42 8.26
N THR A 99 7.28 -10.43 8.84
CA THR A 99 7.85 -9.25 9.52
C THR A 99 7.96 -8.03 8.61
N ILE A 100 8.14 -8.22 7.28
CA ILE A 100 8.20 -7.14 6.30
C ILE A 100 6.93 -6.28 6.34
N GLY A 101 5.76 -6.90 6.58
CA GLY A 101 4.48 -6.21 6.68
C GLY A 101 4.47 -5.07 7.70
N ALA A 102 5.14 -5.24 8.85
CA ALA A 102 5.22 -4.20 9.87
C ALA A 102 5.96 -2.92 9.41
N PHE A 103 6.84 -3.02 8.43
CA PHE A 103 7.61 -1.89 7.90
C PHE A 103 7.00 -1.30 6.63
N VAL A 104 6.24 -2.09 5.89
CA VAL A 104 5.66 -1.68 4.60
C VAL A 104 4.25 -1.12 4.77
N LEU A 105 3.41 -1.72 5.64
CA LEU A 105 2.04 -1.25 5.90
C LEU A 105 1.95 0.22 6.35
N PRO A 106 2.86 0.74 7.22
CA PRO A 106 2.84 2.15 7.59
C PRO A 106 2.96 3.08 6.39
N ILE A 107 3.77 2.73 5.37
CA ILE A 107 3.96 3.56 4.17
C ILE A 107 2.65 3.60 3.36
N ALA A 108 2.05 2.44 3.12
CA ALA A 108 0.78 2.34 2.41
C ALA A 108 -0.36 3.06 3.16
N LEU A 109 -0.44 2.88 4.48
CA LEU A 109 -1.44 3.55 5.32
C LEU A 109 -1.27 5.08 5.31
N PHE A 110 -0.02 5.57 5.45
CA PHE A 110 0.26 7.00 5.35
C PHE A 110 -0.16 7.57 4.00
N SER A 111 0.12 6.87 2.90
CA SER A 111 -0.31 7.26 1.56
C SER A 111 -1.84 7.37 1.47
N MET A 112 -2.59 6.39 2.01
CA MET A 112 -4.06 6.43 2.04
C MET A 112 -4.59 7.58 2.88
N LEU A 113 -4.04 7.80 4.09
CA LEU A 113 -4.45 8.89 4.97
C LEU A 113 -4.17 10.25 4.34
N TRP A 114 -2.98 10.43 3.74
CA TRP A 114 -2.64 11.66 3.04
C TRP A 114 -3.58 11.93 1.85
N ALA A 115 -3.88 10.90 1.07
CA ALA A 115 -4.84 11.03 -0.03
C ALA A 115 -6.20 11.53 0.47
N HIS A 116 -6.74 10.93 1.55
CA HIS A 116 -8.06 11.29 2.07
C HIS A 116 -8.11 12.67 2.73
N MET A 117 -7.04 13.08 3.41
CA MET A 117 -7.04 14.33 4.21
C MET A 117 -6.63 15.56 3.40
N SER A 118 -5.80 15.40 2.37
CA SER A 118 -5.11 16.53 1.74
C SER A 118 -5.35 16.65 0.24
N LEU A 119 -5.92 15.62 -0.41
CA LEU A 119 -6.04 15.60 -1.85
C LEU A 119 -7.49 15.69 -2.32
N HIS A 120 -7.69 16.36 -3.46
CA HIS A 120 -8.98 16.51 -4.09
C HIS A 120 -9.40 15.20 -4.77
N SER A 121 -10.53 14.63 -4.35
CA SER A 121 -11.01 13.32 -4.80
C SER A 121 -11.99 13.36 -5.97
N ALA A 122 -12.34 14.56 -6.51
CA ALA A 122 -13.29 14.67 -7.62
C ALA A 122 -12.74 14.01 -8.91
N ILE A 123 -13.66 13.55 -9.74
CA ILE A 123 -13.37 13.01 -11.08
C ILE A 123 -13.57 14.14 -12.07
N ASP A 124 -12.48 14.85 -12.39
CA ASP A 124 -12.52 16.00 -13.29
C ASP A 124 -12.10 15.60 -14.72
N PRO A 125 -12.58 16.30 -15.77
CA PRO A 125 -12.15 16.08 -17.13
C PRO A 125 -10.64 16.27 -17.28
N LEU A 126 -9.99 15.39 -18.05
CA LEU A 126 -8.56 15.49 -18.32
C LEU A 126 -8.30 16.47 -19.47
N VAL A 127 -7.26 17.27 -19.33
CA VAL A 127 -6.85 18.18 -20.39
C VAL A 127 -6.51 17.41 -21.69
N PRO A 128 -6.87 17.90 -22.87
CA PRO A 128 -6.72 17.16 -24.14
C PRO A 128 -5.31 16.62 -24.40
N ALA A 129 -4.28 17.35 -23.96
CA ALA A 129 -2.87 16.95 -24.12
C ALA A 129 -2.49 15.66 -23.36
N LEU A 130 -3.26 15.29 -22.33
CA LEU A 130 -3.03 14.10 -21.52
C LEU A 130 -4.00 12.94 -21.83
N GLN A 131 -4.91 13.12 -22.78
CA GLN A 131 -5.88 12.09 -23.20
C GLN A 131 -5.21 11.06 -24.11
N SER A 132 -4.35 10.22 -23.52
CA SER A 132 -3.66 9.17 -24.26
C SER A 132 -3.57 7.90 -23.42
N ASN A 133 -3.80 6.74 -24.05
CA ASN A 133 -3.61 5.43 -23.40
C ASN A 133 -2.16 5.22 -22.93
N TRP A 134 -1.18 5.86 -23.55
CA TRP A 134 0.22 5.84 -23.11
C TRP A 134 0.42 6.42 -21.72
N LEU A 135 -0.38 7.41 -21.32
CA LEU A 135 -0.36 7.94 -19.96
C LEU A 135 -0.66 6.84 -18.94
N THR A 136 -1.70 6.04 -19.18
CA THR A 136 -2.10 4.95 -18.28
C THR A 136 -0.97 3.92 -18.12
N TYR A 137 -0.37 3.47 -19.22
CA TYR A 137 0.75 2.51 -19.15
C TYR A 137 1.97 3.09 -18.44
N HIS A 138 2.29 4.35 -18.74
CA HIS A 138 3.40 5.06 -18.09
C HIS A 138 3.19 5.16 -16.58
N VAL A 139 2.02 5.59 -16.14
CA VAL A 139 1.68 5.77 -14.72
C VAL A 139 1.72 4.44 -13.98
N ILE A 140 1.13 3.37 -14.54
CA ILE A 140 1.19 2.02 -13.93
C ILE A 140 2.65 1.59 -13.73
N THR A 141 3.47 1.70 -14.75
CA THR A 141 4.87 1.26 -14.70
C THR A 141 5.66 2.07 -13.67
N CYS A 142 5.49 3.39 -13.65
CA CYS A 142 6.17 4.27 -12.69
C CYS A 142 5.77 3.93 -11.24
N PHE A 143 4.48 3.78 -10.95
CA PHE A 143 4.05 3.51 -9.59
C PHE A 143 4.41 2.11 -9.11
N LEU A 144 4.44 1.10 -9.97
CA LEU A 144 5.00 -0.21 -9.62
C LEU A 144 6.50 -0.10 -9.29
N GLY A 145 7.26 0.70 -10.04
CA GLY A 145 8.65 0.98 -9.73
C GLY A 145 8.82 1.70 -8.39
N TYR A 146 8.06 2.76 -8.13
CA TYR A 146 8.09 3.50 -6.86
C TYR A 146 7.68 2.63 -5.67
N ALA A 147 6.69 1.78 -5.85
CA ALA A 147 6.27 0.82 -4.83
C ALA A 147 7.38 -0.19 -4.53
N GLY A 148 8.12 -0.65 -5.54
CA GLY A 148 9.32 -1.48 -5.37
C GLY A 148 10.36 -0.79 -4.49
N PHE A 149 10.65 0.49 -4.71
CA PHE A 149 11.56 1.27 -3.86
C PHE A 149 11.01 1.47 -2.44
N ALA A 150 9.72 1.71 -2.28
CA ALA A 150 9.10 1.85 -0.96
C ALA A 150 9.20 0.55 -0.14
N VAL A 151 8.97 -0.60 -0.77
CA VAL A 151 9.14 -1.91 -0.13
C VAL A 151 10.61 -2.19 0.18
N ALA A 152 11.53 -1.88 -0.73
CA ALA A 152 12.98 -2.00 -0.50
C ALA A 152 13.42 -1.13 0.67
N PHE A 153 12.92 0.10 0.78
CA PHE A 153 13.16 0.97 1.95
C PHE A 153 12.69 0.30 3.25
N GLY A 154 11.46 -0.22 3.30
CA GLY A 154 10.94 -0.92 4.47
C GLY A 154 11.79 -2.13 4.89
N VAL A 155 12.22 -2.92 3.91
CA VAL A 155 13.13 -4.08 4.15
C VAL A 155 14.49 -3.62 4.65
N SER A 156 15.04 -2.52 4.11
CA SER A 156 16.32 -1.97 4.54
C SER A 156 16.28 -1.47 5.99
N VAL A 157 15.20 -0.78 6.37
CA VAL A 157 14.99 -0.35 7.77
C VAL A 157 14.93 -1.56 8.70
N MET A 158 14.15 -2.59 8.33
CA MET A 158 14.08 -3.85 9.08
C MET A 158 15.47 -4.49 9.28
N TYR A 159 16.28 -4.52 8.23
CA TYR A 159 17.62 -5.08 8.24
C TYR A 159 18.58 -4.31 9.18
N LEU A 160 18.59 -2.97 9.07
CA LEU A 160 19.42 -2.11 9.93
C LEU A 160 19.06 -2.26 11.41
N LEU A 161 17.77 -2.33 11.75
CA LEU A 161 17.32 -2.53 13.13
C LEU A 161 17.73 -3.90 13.66
N LYS A 162 17.79 -4.92 12.81
CA LYS A 162 18.24 -6.27 13.19
C LYS A 162 19.74 -6.30 13.50
N ILE A 163 20.57 -5.75 12.60
CA ILE A 163 22.04 -5.69 12.81
C ILE A 163 22.37 -4.89 14.05
N GLY A 164 21.80 -3.71 14.25
CA GLY A 164 22.08 -2.90 15.43
C GLY A 164 21.75 -3.59 16.77
N LYS A 165 20.79 -4.52 16.77
CA LYS A 165 20.52 -5.37 17.95
C LYS A 165 21.58 -6.46 18.15
N GLU A 166 22.05 -7.08 17.08
CA GLU A 166 23.07 -8.13 17.14
C GLU A 166 24.42 -7.56 17.59
N GLU A 167 24.83 -6.41 17.10
CA GLU A 167 26.06 -5.71 17.53
C GLU A 167 26.01 -5.31 19.02
N LYS A 168 24.87 -4.82 19.50
CA LYS A 168 24.70 -4.47 20.91
C LYS A 168 24.81 -5.68 21.82
N HIS A 169 24.28 -6.83 21.42
CA HIS A 169 24.39 -8.08 22.18
C HIS A 169 25.82 -8.65 22.21
N GLN A 170 26.62 -8.40 21.16
CA GLN A 170 28.03 -8.81 21.12
C GLN A 170 28.93 -7.88 21.94
N GLY A 171 28.58 -6.59 22.05
CA GLY A 171 29.32 -5.62 22.86
C GLY A 171 29.11 -5.73 24.38
N ASP A 172 27.96 -6.30 24.81
CA ASP A 172 27.63 -6.54 26.24
C ASP A 172 28.10 -7.90 26.74
N GLY A 173 28.86 -8.68 25.94
CA GLY A 173 29.50 -9.91 26.40
C GLY A 173 30.56 -9.63 27.48
N PRO A 174 30.69 -10.45 28.55
CA PRO A 174 31.68 -10.22 29.61
C PRO A 174 33.07 -10.23 28.97
N MET A 175 33.77 -9.08 29.11
CA MET A 175 35.22 -9.06 28.87
C MET A 175 35.87 -9.94 29.94
N GLY A 176 36.18 -11.17 29.55
CA GLY A 176 36.92 -12.13 30.37
C GLY A 176 38.40 -11.76 30.52
#